data_b29021ae946a05bbb964ef31a7bb2622
#
_entry.id   b29021ae946a05bbb964ef31a7bb2622
#
_cell.length_a   1.000
_cell.length_b   1.000
_cell.length_c   1.000
_cell.angle_alpha   90.00
_cell.angle_beta   90.00
_cell.angle_gamma   90.00
#
_symmetry.space_group_name_H-M   'P 1'
#
loop_
_entity.id
_entity.type
_entity.pdbx_description
1 polymer ?
#
loop_
_entity_poly.entity_id
_entity_poly.type
_entity_poly.pdbx_seq_one_letter_code
_entity_poly.pdbx_strand_id
1 'polypeptide(L)'
;QGDAGRSNPASLDTDKGPNVLDQRHTFVGSIVARPMLDGGSEVLQGIVNGTVLGVAMQFASGVPINLRANPGEINNDGIASDRPAGVPRNSLRLPARYNVDFRLSRQVNVGGSRRLEAIAEVKNVFNKVQWSGVQNAAVAVNTATGLPTGTLPTKGSDLIPNGGYEQRQLQIGLRFAF
;
A
#
# COMPACT_ATOMS: atom_id res chain seq x y z
N GLN A 1 7.61 0.57 11.05
CA GLN A 1 8.90 -0.11 11.25
C GLN A 1 9.92 0.96 11.60
N GLY A 2 10.35 0.97 12.87
CA GLY A 2 11.34 1.93 13.34
C GLY A 2 12.67 1.73 12.63
N ASP A 3 13.35 2.84 12.40
CA ASP A 3 14.71 2.83 11.89
C ASP A 3 15.61 2.22 12.98
N ALA A 4 16.30 1.15 12.65
CA ALA A 4 17.26 0.54 13.57
C ALA A 4 18.36 1.56 13.88
N GLY A 5 18.78 1.63 15.12
CA GLY A 5 19.92 2.43 15.56
C GLY A 5 21.21 2.13 14.79
N ARG A 6 22.31 2.63 15.25
CA ARG A 6 23.62 2.35 14.65
C ARG A 6 23.94 0.86 14.74
N SER A 7 24.25 0.25 13.60
CA SER A 7 24.66 -1.16 13.59
C SER A 7 26.13 -1.35 13.98
N ASN A 8 26.94 -0.30 13.90
CA ASN A 8 28.31 -0.30 14.34
C ASN A 8 28.66 1.08 14.93
N PRO A 9 28.85 1.18 16.25
CA PRO A 9 29.23 2.45 16.89
C PRO A 9 30.56 3.04 16.38
N ALA A 10 31.43 2.18 15.86
CA ALA A 10 32.79 2.59 15.39
C ALA A 10 32.80 3.08 13.92
N SER A 11 31.77 2.81 13.14
CA SER A 11 31.69 3.23 11.73
C SER A 11 30.26 3.56 11.31
N LEU A 12 30.08 4.74 10.74
CA LEU A 12 28.80 5.19 10.17
C LEU A 12 28.64 4.80 8.69
N ASP A 13 29.64 4.22 8.06
CA ASP A 13 29.60 3.92 6.63
C ASP A 13 28.54 2.86 6.27
N THR A 14 28.36 1.91 7.15
CA THR A 14 27.33 0.87 6.99
C THR A 14 25.91 1.41 7.24
N ASP A 15 25.78 2.59 7.87
CA ASP A 15 24.48 3.21 8.17
C ASP A 15 23.99 4.14 7.06
N LYS A 16 24.75 4.29 6.00
CA LYS A 16 24.31 5.02 4.80
C LYS A 16 23.27 4.18 4.02
N GLY A 17 22.20 4.81 3.61
CA GLY A 17 21.13 4.17 2.84
C GLY A 17 19.92 5.06 2.65
N PRO A 18 18.95 4.64 1.85
CA PRO A 18 17.69 5.37 1.66
C PRO A 18 16.97 5.60 2.99
N ASN A 19 16.26 6.72 3.09
CA ASN A 19 15.37 6.97 4.23
C ASN A 19 14.22 5.94 4.21
N VAL A 20 13.72 5.55 5.39
CA VAL A 20 12.57 4.62 5.52
C VAL A 20 11.30 5.10 4.82
N LEU A 21 11.17 6.42 4.61
CA LEU A 21 10.05 7.05 3.91
C LEU A 21 10.34 7.27 2.42
N ASP A 22 11.50 6.82 1.90
CA ASP A 22 11.87 7.00 0.49
C ASP A 22 10.95 6.20 -0.44
N GLN A 23 9.87 6.83 -0.86
CA GLN A 23 8.94 6.34 -1.86
C GLN A 23 9.20 7.05 -3.19
N ARG A 24 9.96 6.42 -4.08
CA ARG A 24 10.52 7.06 -5.29
C ARG A 24 9.48 7.59 -6.26
N HIS A 25 8.37 6.88 -6.39
CA HIS A 25 7.30 7.23 -7.30
C HIS A 25 5.96 7.10 -6.60
N THR A 26 5.16 8.13 -6.69
CA THR A 26 3.77 8.12 -6.23
C THR A 26 2.91 8.83 -7.26
N PHE A 27 1.83 8.17 -7.65
CA PHE A 27 0.79 8.75 -8.50
C PHE A 27 -0.55 8.59 -7.80
N VAL A 28 -1.30 9.69 -7.73
CA VAL A 28 -2.68 9.71 -7.26
C VAL A 28 -3.52 10.43 -8.31
N GLY A 29 -4.60 9.82 -8.73
CA GLY A 29 -5.49 10.39 -9.73
C GLY A 29 -6.94 10.02 -9.45
N SER A 30 -7.86 10.87 -9.91
CA SER A 30 -9.28 10.56 -9.90
C SER A 30 -9.95 11.06 -11.17
N ILE A 31 -10.96 10.32 -11.61
CA ILE A 31 -11.79 10.65 -12.75
C ILE A 31 -13.24 10.59 -12.30
N VAL A 32 -14.02 11.60 -12.63
CA VAL A 32 -15.47 11.62 -12.40
C VAL A 32 -16.15 11.89 -13.74
N ALA A 33 -17.03 10.99 -14.16
CA ALA A 33 -17.83 11.10 -15.36
C ALA A 33 -19.33 11.21 -15.01
N ARG A 34 -20.02 12.10 -15.70
CA ARG A 34 -21.49 12.25 -15.63
C ARG A 34 -22.04 12.13 -17.03
N PRO A 35 -22.26 10.89 -17.51
CA PRO A 35 -22.78 10.69 -18.85
C PRO A 35 -24.18 11.28 -18.99
N MET A 36 -24.45 11.90 -20.12
CA MET A 36 -25.77 12.41 -20.51
C MET A 36 -26.11 11.93 -21.92
N LEU A 37 -27.32 11.51 -22.13
CA LEU A 37 -27.86 11.14 -23.44
C LEU A 37 -29.00 12.09 -23.80
N ASP A 38 -28.83 12.79 -24.94
CA ASP A 38 -29.80 13.71 -25.50
C ASP A 38 -30.45 13.09 -26.73
N GLY A 39 -31.13 11.98 -26.58
CA GLY A 39 -31.81 11.26 -27.66
C GLY A 39 -31.74 9.74 -27.52
N GLY A 40 -32.42 9.02 -28.40
CA GLY A 40 -32.54 7.58 -28.33
C GLY A 40 -33.69 7.10 -27.44
N SER A 41 -33.60 5.89 -26.92
CA SER A 41 -34.64 5.29 -26.07
C SER A 41 -34.78 6.01 -24.72
N GLU A 42 -35.98 6.35 -24.32
CA GLU A 42 -36.27 6.92 -22.99
C GLU A 42 -35.78 6.03 -21.84
N VAL A 43 -35.78 4.73 -22.03
CA VAL A 43 -35.26 3.76 -21.06
C VAL A 43 -33.73 3.94 -20.89
N LEU A 44 -33.00 4.09 -21.99
CA LEU A 44 -31.54 4.32 -21.95
C LEU A 44 -31.22 5.68 -21.35
N GLN A 45 -31.93 6.72 -21.71
CA GLN A 45 -31.80 8.03 -21.07
C GLN A 45 -32.09 7.92 -19.58
N GLY A 46 -33.17 7.25 -19.23
CA GLY A 46 -33.54 6.99 -17.84
C GLY A 46 -32.46 6.22 -17.05
N ILE A 47 -31.67 5.34 -17.67
CA ILE A 47 -30.58 4.60 -17.03
C ILE A 47 -29.31 5.46 -16.91
N VAL A 48 -28.96 6.22 -17.94
CA VAL A 48 -27.69 6.94 -18.02
C VAL A 48 -27.75 8.29 -17.33
N ASN A 49 -28.81 9.05 -17.57
CA ASN A 49 -28.94 10.39 -17.01
C ASN A 49 -29.15 10.34 -15.49
N GLY A 50 -28.41 11.16 -14.76
CA GLY A 50 -28.39 11.14 -13.29
C GLY A 50 -27.42 10.12 -12.67
N THR A 51 -26.67 9.40 -13.51
CA THR A 51 -25.60 8.50 -13.08
C THR A 51 -24.27 9.26 -12.96
N VAL A 52 -23.53 8.97 -11.91
CA VAL A 52 -22.17 9.48 -11.70
C VAL A 52 -21.22 8.29 -11.53
N LEU A 53 -20.19 8.27 -12.34
CA LEU A 53 -19.10 7.28 -12.26
C LEU A 53 -17.88 7.97 -11.68
N GLY A 54 -17.28 7.38 -10.66
CA GLY A 54 -16.03 7.81 -10.07
C GLY A 54 -14.99 6.70 -10.09
N VAL A 55 -13.77 7.03 -10.46
CA VAL A 55 -12.61 6.13 -10.35
C VAL A 55 -11.53 6.88 -9.59
N ALA A 56 -11.00 6.28 -8.53
CA ALA A 56 -9.83 6.76 -7.82
C ALA A 56 -8.69 5.76 -7.99
N MET A 57 -7.49 6.27 -8.26
CA MET A 57 -6.31 5.46 -8.53
C MET A 57 -5.15 5.91 -7.67
N GLN A 58 -4.43 4.97 -7.09
CA GLN A 58 -3.20 5.22 -6.36
C GLN A 58 -2.14 4.19 -6.76
N PHE A 59 -1.00 4.66 -7.24
CA PHE A 59 0.17 3.86 -7.54
C PHE A 59 1.34 4.39 -6.74
N ALA A 60 2.09 3.50 -6.11
CA ALA A 60 3.24 3.90 -5.31
C ALA A 60 4.33 2.84 -5.35
N SER A 61 5.59 3.26 -5.51
CA SER A 61 6.73 2.35 -5.36
C SER A 61 6.83 1.86 -3.92
N GLY A 62 7.39 0.66 -3.73
CA GLY A 62 7.60 0.11 -2.41
C GLY A 62 8.54 0.96 -1.55
N VAL A 63 8.22 1.09 -0.27
CA VAL A 63 9.10 1.72 0.72
C VAL A 63 10.30 0.82 1.04
N PRO A 64 11.43 1.38 1.47
CA PRO A 64 12.60 0.61 1.85
C PRO A 64 12.36 -0.32 3.04
N ILE A 65 13.09 -1.42 3.06
CA ILE A 65 13.10 -2.40 4.14
C ILE A 65 14.51 -2.48 4.69
N ASN A 66 14.65 -2.30 5.99
CA ASN A 66 15.88 -2.56 6.71
C ASN A 66 15.93 -4.02 7.15
N LEU A 67 16.83 -4.81 6.58
CA LEU A 67 17.05 -6.18 7.02
C LEU A 67 17.67 -6.18 8.42
N ARG A 68 17.25 -7.12 9.24
CA ARG A 68 17.76 -7.32 10.60
C ARG A 68 18.34 -8.71 10.73
N ALA A 69 19.34 -8.79 11.56
CA ALA A 69 19.95 -10.06 11.96
C ALA A 69 18.95 -10.88 12.82
N ASN A 70 19.17 -12.17 12.82
CA ASN A 70 18.53 -13.11 13.74
C ASN A 70 19.59 -14.08 14.30
N PRO A 71 19.96 -13.97 15.60
CA PRO A 71 19.42 -13.05 16.61
C PRO A 71 19.71 -11.57 16.27
N GLY A 72 18.86 -10.68 16.80
CA GLY A 72 18.92 -9.25 16.46
C GLY A 72 19.99 -8.45 17.21
N GLU A 73 20.54 -8.96 18.26
CA GLU A 73 21.62 -8.36 19.06
C GLU A 73 22.93 -9.10 18.76
N ILE A 74 23.89 -8.39 18.18
CA ILE A 74 25.20 -8.97 17.80
C ILE A 74 26.40 -8.12 18.21
N ASN A 75 26.17 -6.88 18.65
CA ASN A 75 27.22 -5.93 19.01
C ASN A 75 27.27 -5.60 20.52
N ASN A 76 26.39 -6.20 21.33
CA ASN A 76 26.25 -6.03 22.78
C ASN A 76 25.97 -4.57 23.22
N ASP A 77 25.21 -3.81 22.42
CA ASP A 77 24.77 -2.47 22.78
C ASP A 77 23.40 -2.44 23.48
N GLY A 78 22.77 -3.59 23.64
CA GLY A 78 21.46 -3.76 24.26
C GLY A 78 20.28 -3.48 23.34
N ILE A 79 20.52 -3.29 22.03
CA ILE A 79 19.49 -2.97 21.05
C ILE A 79 19.34 -4.12 20.04
N ALA A 80 18.33 -4.96 20.21
CA ALA A 80 18.05 -6.10 19.34
C ALA A 80 17.53 -5.70 17.96
N SER A 81 18.26 -4.85 17.25
CA SER A 81 17.88 -4.36 15.92
C SER A 81 19.03 -4.27 14.93
N ASP A 82 20.11 -5.00 15.20
CA ASP A 82 21.30 -4.99 14.37
C ASP A 82 21.04 -5.50 12.96
N ARG A 83 21.79 -4.93 12.02
CA ARG A 83 21.86 -5.44 10.65
C ARG A 83 22.97 -6.47 10.52
N PRO A 84 22.78 -7.45 9.62
CA PRO A 84 23.88 -8.36 9.27
C PRO A 84 25.08 -7.58 8.73
N ALA A 85 26.28 -8.01 9.08
CA ALA A 85 27.50 -7.38 8.61
C ALA A 85 27.57 -7.36 7.07
N GLY A 86 27.94 -6.23 6.50
CA GLY A 86 28.02 -6.02 5.05
C GLY A 86 26.68 -5.77 4.35
N VAL A 87 25.55 -5.75 5.07
CA VAL A 87 24.23 -5.44 4.49
C VAL A 87 23.94 -3.95 4.66
N PRO A 88 23.76 -3.19 3.57
CA PRO A 88 23.46 -1.76 3.64
C PRO A 88 22.12 -1.48 4.27
N ARG A 89 21.97 -0.31 4.89
CA ARG A 89 20.73 0.17 5.46
C ARG A 89 19.63 0.31 4.38
N ASN A 90 18.43 -0.18 4.67
CA ASN A 90 17.26 -0.04 3.80
C ASN A 90 17.53 -0.54 2.36
N SER A 91 18.27 -1.66 2.25
CA SER A 91 18.74 -2.21 0.97
C SER A 91 17.67 -2.86 0.13
N LEU A 92 16.58 -3.30 0.74
CA LEU A 92 15.45 -3.89 0.02
C LEU A 92 14.26 -2.93 -0.04
N ARG A 93 13.26 -3.29 -0.87
CA ARG A 93 12.00 -2.55 -0.97
C ARG A 93 10.81 -3.50 -0.96
N LEU A 94 9.72 -3.05 -0.34
CA LEU A 94 8.42 -3.70 -0.49
C LEU A 94 8.01 -3.72 -1.97
N PRO A 95 7.16 -4.66 -2.37
CA PRO A 95 6.50 -4.61 -3.68
C PRO A 95 5.79 -3.27 -3.88
N ALA A 96 5.72 -2.83 -5.14
CA ALA A 96 4.95 -1.64 -5.49
C ALA A 96 3.46 -1.86 -5.18
N ARG A 97 2.81 -0.79 -4.73
CA ARG A 97 1.38 -0.78 -4.42
C ARG A 97 0.62 -0.08 -5.53
N TYR A 98 -0.52 -0.65 -5.92
CA TYR A 98 -1.49 0.02 -6.76
C TYR A 98 -2.91 -0.35 -6.34
N ASN A 99 -3.72 0.68 -6.16
CA ASN A 99 -5.11 0.55 -5.80
C ASN A 99 -5.98 1.30 -6.80
N VAL A 100 -7.10 0.70 -7.15
CA VAL A 100 -8.14 1.34 -7.97
C VAL A 100 -9.46 1.09 -7.29
N ASP A 101 -10.15 2.18 -6.98
CA ASP A 101 -11.47 2.20 -6.37
C ASP A 101 -12.46 2.71 -7.40
N PHE A 102 -13.64 2.14 -7.39
CA PHE A 102 -14.73 2.48 -8.29
C PHE A 102 -15.97 2.86 -7.50
N ARG A 103 -16.62 3.94 -7.90
CA ARG A 103 -17.90 4.38 -7.35
C ARG A 103 -18.91 4.61 -8.46
N LEU A 104 -20.07 4.04 -8.29
CA LEU A 104 -21.26 4.30 -9.08
C LEU A 104 -22.30 4.93 -8.17
N SER A 105 -22.84 6.08 -8.53
CA SER A 105 -24.04 6.59 -7.86
C SER A 105 -25.07 7.01 -8.89
N ARG A 106 -26.33 6.90 -8.48
CA ARG A 106 -27.46 7.29 -9.30
C ARG A 106 -28.48 8.01 -8.46
N GLN A 107 -28.85 9.18 -8.95
CA GLN A 107 -29.88 10.02 -8.33
C GLN A 107 -31.17 9.93 -9.12
N VAL A 108 -32.28 9.71 -8.40
CA VAL A 108 -33.64 9.68 -8.96
C VAL A 108 -34.50 10.66 -8.20
N ASN A 109 -35.27 11.46 -8.92
CA ASN A 109 -36.26 12.34 -8.32
C ASN A 109 -37.54 11.51 -7.98
N VAL A 110 -37.96 11.60 -6.73
CA VAL A 110 -39.14 10.84 -6.22
C VAL A 110 -40.37 11.73 -5.94
N GLY A 111 -40.38 12.91 -6.58
CA GLY A 111 -41.49 13.87 -6.53
C GLY A 111 -41.19 15.09 -5.63
N GLY A 112 -41.60 16.25 -6.09
CA GLY A 112 -41.30 17.53 -5.43
C GLY A 112 -39.79 17.79 -5.34
N SER A 113 -39.30 18.23 -4.17
CA SER A 113 -37.89 18.43 -3.89
C SER A 113 -37.14 17.16 -3.47
N ARG A 114 -37.83 16.02 -3.38
CA ARG A 114 -37.28 14.76 -2.83
C ARG A 114 -36.42 14.03 -3.83
N ARG A 115 -35.27 13.54 -3.38
CA ARG A 115 -34.30 12.82 -4.20
C ARG A 115 -33.83 11.56 -3.47
N LEU A 116 -33.73 10.47 -4.21
CA LEU A 116 -33.12 9.22 -3.74
C LEU A 116 -31.82 9.00 -4.52
N GLU A 117 -30.73 8.79 -3.82
CA GLU A 117 -29.44 8.42 -4.40
C GLU A 117 -29.09 7.00 -3.97
N ALA A 118 -28.90 6.12 -4.93
CA ALA A 118 -28.32 4.81 -4.73
C ALA A 118 -26.82 4.88 -5.01
N ILE A 119 -26.01 4.29 -4.15
CA ILE A 119 -24.55 4.33 -4.21
C ILE A 119 -24.02 2.90 -4.13
N ALA A 120 -23.10 2.55 -5.03
CA ALA A 120 -22.30 1.34 -4.97
C ALA A 120 -20.83 1.71 -5.07
N GLU A 121 -20.01 1.23 -4.13
CA GLU A 121 -18.58 1.47 -4.12
C GLU A 121 -17.83 0.14 -4.04
N VAL A 122 -16.80 0.00 -4.86
CA VAL A 122 -15.87 -1.13 -4.79
C VAL A 122 -14.47 -0.57 -4.55
N LYS A 123 -13.91 -0.87 -3.39
CA LYS A 123 -12.51 -0.60 -3.08
C LYS A 123 -11.65 -1.78 -3.51
N ASN A 124 -10.44 -1.47 -3.97
CA ASN A 124 -9.49 -2.46 -4.48
C ASN A 124 -10.16 -3.39 -5.51
N VAL A 125 -10.70 -2.80 -6.59
CA VAL A 125 -11.53 -3.49 -7.58
C VAL A 125 -10.85 -4.73 -8.18
N PHE A 126 -9.52 -4.70 -8.34
CA PHE A 126 -8.74 -5.81 -8.86
C PHE A 126 -8.40 -6.88 -7.80
N ASN A 127 -8.84 -6.68 -6.56
CA ASN A 127 -8.54 -7.58 -5.44
C ASN A 127 -7.03 -7.91 -5.32
N LYS A 128 -6.19 -6.91 -5.52
CA LYS A 128 -4.74 -7.08 -5.44
C LYS A 128 -4.30 -7.14 -4.00
N VAL A 129 -3.63 -8.23 -3.62
CA VAL A 129 -2.96 -8.32 -2.32
C VAL A 129 -1.78 -7.36 -2.31
N GLN A 130 -1.73 -6.48 -1.31
CA GLN A 130 -0.72 -5.45 -1.19
C GLN A 130 -0.14 -5.48 0.21
N TRP A 131 1.18 -5.52 0.29
CA TRP A 131 1.87 -5.64 1.56
C TRP A 131 2.15 -4.27 2.16
N SER A 132 1.84 -4.12 3.43
CA SER A 132 2.20 -2.93 4.23
C SER A 132 3.44 -3.17 5.08
N GLY A 133 3.87 -4.43 5.26
CA GLY A 133 5.04 -4.80 6.02
C GLY A 133 5.46 -6.24 5.76
N VAL A 134 6.69 -6.55 6.17
CA VAL A 134 7.29 -7.88 6.10
C VAL A 134 8.09 -8.17 7.36
N GLN A 135 8.33 -9.45 7.65
CA GLN A 135 9.27 -9.88 8.68
C GLN A 135 10.69 -9.59 8.22
N ASN A 136 11.27 -8.54 8.74
CA ASN A 136 12.60 -8.09 8.35
C ASN A 136 13.75 -8.66 9.20
N ALA A 137 13.46 -9.29 10.36
CA ALA A 137 14.42 -10.05 11.16
C ALA A 137 14.59 -11.46 10.58
N ALA A 138 15.05 -11.54 9.33
CA ALA A 138 15.00 -12.75 8.52
C ALA A 138 16.38 -13.32 8.18
N VAL A 139 17.45 -12.64 8.56
CA VAL A 139 18.81 -13.04 8.17
C VAL A 139 19.51 -13.71 9.35
N ALA A 140 19.70 -15.03 9.26
CA ALA A 140 20.52 -15.75 10.21
C ALA A 140 21.99 -15.31 10.10
N VAL A 141 22.64 -15.09 11.24
CA VAL A 141 24.02 -14.60 11.30
C VAL A 141 24.87 -15.45 12.24
N ASN A 142 26.16 -15.46 11.98
CA ASN A 142 27.12 -15.92 12.96
C ASN A 142 27.27 -14.82 14.03
N THR A 143 26.93 -15.13 15.27
CA THR A 143 26.90 -14.13 16.38
C THR A 143 28.26 -13.55 16.73
N ALA A 144 29.35 -14.24 16.43
CA ALA A 144 30.70 -13.76 16.69
C ALA A 144 31.20 -12.78 15.63
N THR A 145 30.73 -12.90 14.39
CA THR A 145 31.21 -12.09 13.25
C THR A 145 30.15 -11.15 12.68
N GLY A 146 28.88 -11.36 13.01
CA GLY A 146 27.74 -10.67 12.42
C GLY A 146 27.47 -11.02 10.95
N LEU A 147 28.28 -11.89 10.36
CA LEU A 147 28.14 -12.26 8.95
C LEU A 147 26.93 -13.16 8.71
N PRO A 148 26.19 -12.94 7.60
CA PRO A 148 25.11 -13.85 7.20
C PRO A 148 25.61 -15.29 7.05
N THR A 149 24.82 -16.25 7.55
CA THR A 149 25.10 -17.70 7.45
C THR A 149 24.31 -18.40 6.34
N GLY A 150 23.43 -17.67 5.66
CA GLY A 150 22.57 -18.18 4.59
C GLY A 150 22.44 -17.21 3.43
N THR A 151 21.57 -17.57 2.47
CA THR A 151 21.27 -16.73 1.31
C THR A 151 20.51 -15.48 1.74
N LEU A 152 21.00 -14.31 1.33
CA LEU A 152 20.31 -13.06 1.57
C LEU A 152 19.10 -12.91 0.65
N PRO A 153 17.97 -12.36 1.15
CA PRO A 153 16.86 -11.97 0.29
C PRO A 153 17.30 -10.85 -0.65
N THR A 154 16.88 -10.90 -1.90
CA THR A 154 17.25 -9.93 -2.93
C THR A 154 16.19 -8.86 -3.17
N LYS A 155 14.96 -9.16 -2.78
CA LYS A 155 13.78 -8.27 -2.92
C LYS A 155 12.84 -8.46 -1.74
N GLY A 156 11.98 -7.48 -1.49
CA GLY A 156 11.01 -7.55 -0.38
C GLY A 156 10.00 -8.69 -0.49
N SER A 157 9.72 -9.16 -1.70
CA SER A 157 8.84 -10.33 -1.91
C SER A 157 9.46 -11.68 -1.51
N ASP A 158 10.75 -11.73 -1.21
CA ASP A 158 11.40 -12.94 -0.70
C ASP A 158 11.19 -13.08 0.83
N LEU A 159 10.64 -12.04 1.47
CA LEU A 159 10.35 -12.01 2.90
C LEU A 159 8.90 -12.43 3.17
N ILE A 160 8.63 -12.89 4.38
CA ILE A 160 7.29 -13.26 4.82
C ILE A 160 6.48 -11.97 5.10
N PRO A 161 5.32 -11.76 4.46
CA PRO A 161 4.48 -10.61 4.78
C PRO A 161 3.93 -10.72 6.20
N ASN A 162 3.93 -9.60 6.92
CA ASN A 162 3.35 -9.47 8.26
C ASN A 162 2.32 -8.35 8.38
N GLY A 163 1.99 -7.72 7.27
CA GLY A 163 0.95 -6.70 7.20
C GLY A 163 0.46 -6.52 5.76
N GLY A 164 -0.81 -6.20 5.63
CA GLY A 164 -1.46 -5.94 4.35
C GLY A 164 -2.32 -4.68 4.40
N TYR A 165 -2.54 -4.09 3.23
CA TYR A 165 -3.57 -3.07 3.06
C TYR A 165 -4.94 -3.74 2.89
N GLU A 166 -5.99 -2.94 2.87
CA GLU A 166 -7.36 -3.42 2.74
C GLU A 166 -7.57 -4.27 1.48
N GLN A 167 -8.27 -5.37 1.67
CA GLN A 167 -8.73 -6.23 0.59
C GLN A 167 -9.91 -5.59 -0.14
N ARG A 168 -10.41 -6.24 -1.19
CA ARG A 168 -11.59 -5.76 -1.91
C ARG A 168 -12.79 -5.68 -0.97
N GLN A 169 -13.44 -4.52 -0.99
CA GLN A 169 -14.66 -4.25 -0.24
C GLN A 169 -15.74 -3.74 -1.18
N LEU A 170 -16.93 -4.26 -1.04
CA LEU A 170 -18.14 -3.75 -1.69
C LEU A 170 -18.99 -3.04 -0.64
N GLN A 171 -19.39 -1.82 -0.93
CA GLN A 171 -20.30 -1.03 -0.10
C GLN A 171 -21.50 -0.60 -0.94
N ILE A 172 -22.69 -0.72 -0.35
CA ILE A 172 -23.93 -0.25 -0.96
C ILE A 172 -24.58 0.73 0.02
N GLY A 173 -25.02 1.86 -0.47
CA GLY A 173 -25.66 2.90 0.31
C GLY A 173 -26.87 3.49 -0.38
N LEU A 174 -27.81 3.98 0.42
CA LEU A 174 -28.95 4.78 -0.01
C LEU A 174 -28.94 6.10 0.74
N ARG A 175 -29.12 7.19 0.00
CA ARG A 175 -29.24 8.53 0.55
C ARG A 175 -30.56 9.13 0.12
N PHE A 176 -31.36 9.57 1.08
CA PHE A 176 -32.59 10.29 0.84
C PHE A 176 -32.42 11.75 1.22
N ALA A 177 -32.83 12.65 0.32
CA ALA A 177 -32.87 14.09 0.55
C ALA A 177 -34.30 14.62 0.34
N PHE A 178 -34.74 15.50 1.21
CA PHE A 178 -36.10 16.08 1.20
C PHE A 178 -36.02 17.59 1.42
#